data_cfcbda57d5273af94f1609c125c8fa40
#
_entry.id   cfcbda57d5273af94f1609c125c8fa40
#
_cell.length_a   1.000
_cell.length_b   1.000
_cell.length_c   1.000
_cell.angle_alpha   90.00
_cell.angle_beta   90.00
_cell.angle_gamma   90.00
#
_symmetry.space_group_name_H-M   'P 1'
#
loop_
_entity.id
_entity.type
_entity.pdbx_description
1 polymer ?
#
loop_
_entity_poly.entity_id
_entity_poly.type
_entity_poly.pdbx_seq_one_letter_code
_entity_poly.pdbx_strand_id
1 'polypeptide(L)'
;MNKKIAFYFMNEKGYFTLKKFIKKFGYENIEYIVSAKDKNIKKDYFKEIKTLAKKYKINFFDRLKFDANIENKFNGYKFAIGWRWIIKDDSDLIVFHDSLLPKYRGFAPLVNSLISNENRGG
;
A
#
# COMPACT_ATOMS: atom_id res chain seq x y z
N MET A 1 11.91 -17.56 -2.46
CA MET A 1 11.26 -17.27 -1.45
C MET A 1 10.56 -16.02 -1.49
N ASN A 2 9.44 -16.04 -1.15
CA ASN A 2 8.59 -14.92 -1.33
C ASN A 2 8.48 -14.07 -0.10
N LYS A 3 8.83 -12.82 -0.22
CA LYS A 3 8.61 -11.91 0.85
C LYS A 3 7.15 -11.53 0.88
N LYS A 4 6.63 -11.34 2.06
CA LYS A 4 5.27 -10.87 2.22
C LYS A 4 5.22 -9.37 1.96
N ILE A 5 4.04 -8.88 1.70
CA ILE A 5 3.80 -7.48 1.38
C ILE A 5 2.71 -6.93 2.26
N ALA A 6 2.89 -5.71 2.72
CA ALA A 6 1.87 -5.00 3.45
C ALA A 6 1.53 -3.75 2.68
N PHE A 7 0.25 -3.41 2.64
CA PHE A 7 -0.20 -2.24 1.90
C PHE A 7 -0.84 -1.23 2.83
N TYR A 8 -0.53 0.04 2.59
CA TYR A 8 -1.14 1.16 3.27
C TYR A 8 -1.85 1.94 2.18
N PHE A 9 -3.13 1.69 2.03
CA PHE A 9 -3.91 2.21 0.92
C PHE A 9 -4.97 3.18 1.35
N MET A 10 -5.24 4.14 0.49
CA MET A 10 -6.34 5.05 0.70
C MET A 10 -6.76 5.59 -0.66
N ASN A 11 -8.03 5.98 -0.77
CA ASN A 11 -8.53 6.59 -1.99
C ASN A 11 -8.65 5.65 -3.16
N GLU A 12 -9.03 6.23 -4.25
CA GLU A 12 -9.23 5.50 -5.49
C GLU A 12 -7.95 4.79 -5.92
N LYS A 13 -6.82 5.44 -5.78
CA LYS A 13 -5.56 4.84 -6.20
C LYS A 13 -5.24 3.60 -5.41
N GLY A 14 -5.45 3.63 -4.11
CA GLY A 14 -5.22 2.45 -3.30
C GLY A 14 -6.13 1.31 -3.69
N TYR A 15 -7.41 1.64 -3.90
CA TYR A 15 -8.38 0.62 -4.26
C TYR A 15 -8.05 -0.05 -5.59
N PHE A 16 -7.78 0.75 -6.62
CA PHE A 16 -7.49 0.18 -7.92
C PHE A 16 -6.14 -0.53 -7.95
N THR A 17 -5.18 -0.06 -7.18
CA THR A 17 -3.90 -0.74 -7.06
C THR A 17 -4.10 -2.13 -6.46
N LEU A 18 -4.91 -2.22 -5.41
CA LEU A 18 -5.17 -3.49 -4.78
C LEU A 18 -5.84 -4.46 -5.76
N LYS A 19 -6.85 -3.97 -6.49
CA LYS A 19 -7.52 -4.82 -7.46
C LYS A 19 -6.56 -5.34 -8.52
N LYS A 20 -5.73 -4.47 -9.06
CA LYS A 20 -4.80 -4.88 -10.10
C LYS A 20 -3.74 -5.81 -9.55
N PHE A 21 -3.28 -5.56 -8.33
CA PHE A 21 -2.27 -6.41 -7.74
C PHE A 21 -2.81 -7.83 -7.56
N ILE A 22 -4.01 -7.95 -7.03
CA ILE A 22 -4.58 -9.27 -6.81
C ILE A 22 -4.81 -9.98 -8.14
N LYS A 23 -5.27 -9.25 -9.15
CA LYS A 23 -5.52 -9.84 -10.45
C LYS A 23 -4.23 -10.38 -11.08
N LYS A 24 -3.14 -9.65 -10.90
CA LYS A 24 -1.90 -10.03 -11.55
C LYS A 24 -1.03 -10.98 -10.74
N PHE A 25 -0.99 -10.78 -9.44
CA PHE A 25 -0.08 -11.55 -8.59
C PHE A 25 -0.77 -12.43 -7.56
N GLY A 26 -2.07 -12.31 -7.44
CA GLY A 26 -2.77 -13.05 -6.41
C GLY A 26 -2.74 -12.34 -5.07
N TYR A 27 -3.29 -12.98 -4.06
CA TYR A 27 -3.41 -12.35 -2.75
C TYR A 27 -2.59 -13.05 -1.67
N GLU A 28 -1.97 -14.17 -2.01
CA GLU A 28 -1.34 -15.01 -1.01
C GLU A 28 -0.17 -14.35 -0.30
N ASN A 29 0.51 -13.43 -0.96
CA ASN A 29 1.66 -12.78 -0.36
C ASN A 29 1.31 -11.50 0.38
N ILE A 30 0.05 -11.12 0.42
CA ILE A 30 -0.35 -9.92 1.14
C ILE A 30 -0.56 -10.29 2.59
N GLU A 31 0.26 -9.73 3.46
CA GLU A 31 0.17 -10.05 4.88
C GLU A 31 -0.94 -9.24 5.55
N TYR A 32 -1.02 -7.96 5.26
CA TYR A 32 -2.08 -7.14 5.80
C TYR A 32 -2.26 -5.88 4.96
N ILE A 33 -3.42 -5.26 5.13
CA ILE A 33 -3.75 -4.00 4.49
C ILE A 33 -4.24 -3.04 5.57
N VAL A 34 -3.72 -1.82 5.56
CA VAL A 34 -4.20 -0.76 6.45
C VAL A 34 -4.85 0.30 5.56
N SER A 35 -6.02 0.75 5.94
CA SER A 35 -6.66 1.84 5.22
C SER A 35 -7.19 2.86 6.22
N ALA A 36 -7.68 3.97 5.70
CA ALA A 36 -8.13 5.07 6.54
C ALA A 36 -9.34 5.74 5.94
N LYS A 37 -10.15 6.33 6.81
CA LYS A 37 -11.29 7.11 6.39
C LYS A 37 -10.86 8.56 6.32
N ASP A 38 -11.43 9.31 5.40
CA ASP A 38 -11.12 10.72 5.28
C ASP A 38 -12.41 11.47 4.96
N LYS A 39 -12.93 12.19 5.94
CA LYS A 39 -14.16 12.91 5.78
C LYS A 39 -14.05 14.09 4.83
N ASN A 40 -12.82 14.53 4.58
CA ASN A 40 -12.60 15.70 3.76
C ASN A 40 -12.65 15.43 2.27
N ILE A 41 -12.75 14.19 1.87
CA ILE A 41 -12.86 13.86 0.47
C ILE A 41 -14.17 13.18 0.20
N LYS A 42 -14.62 13.27 -1.04
CA LYS A 42 -15.93 12.81 -1.41
C LYS A 42 -16.07 11.30 -1.22
N LYS A 43 -15.04 10.55 -1.53
CA LYS A 43 -15.09 9.11 -1.39
C LYS A 43 -13.68 8.61 -1.07
N ASP A 44 -13.52 8.01 0.10
CA ASP A 44 -12.21 7.57 0.53
C ASP A 44 -11.90 6.13 0.24
N TYR A 45 -12.86 5.40 -0.29
CA TYR A 45 -12.71 3.99 -0.67
C TYR A 45 -12.38 3.06 0.50
N PHE A 46 -12.57 3.52 1.73
CA PHE A 46 -12.27 2.68 2.89
C PHE A 46 -13.12 1.42 2.88
N LYS A 47 -14.41 1.58 2.67
CA LYS A 47 -15.33 0.45 2.66
C LYS A 47 -15.03 -0.49 1.50
N GLU A 48 -14.72 0.07 0.36
CA GLU A 48 -14.44 -0.73 -0.81
C GLU A 48 -13.17 -1.57 -0.63
N ILE A 49 -12.14 -0.97 -0.06
CA ILE A 49 -10.89 -1.69 0.20
C ILE A 49 -11.13 -2.78 1.24
N LYS A 50 -11.91 -2.45 2.27
CA LYS A 50 -12.23 -3.42 3.32
C LYS A 50 -12.97 -4.61 2.75
N THR A 51 -13.97 -4.34 1.91
CA THR A 51 -14.76 -5.40 1.31
C THR A 51 -13.90 -6.31 0.43
N LEU A 52 -13.01 -5.71 -0.34
CA LEU A 52 -12.15 -6.48 -1.21
C LEU A 52 -11.17 -7.33 -0.39
N ALA A 53 -10.63 -6.79 0.69
CA ALA A 53 -9.73 -7.55 1.55
C ALA A 53 -10.47 -8.73 2.17
N LYS A 54 -11.70 -8.53 2.61
CA LYS A 54 -12.47 -9.60 3.20
C LYS A 54 -12.80 -10.70 2.20
N LYS A 55 -13.02 -10.31 0.96
CA LYS A 55 -13.33 -11.29 -0.07
C LYS A 55 -12.22 -12.31 -0.21
N TYR A 56 -10.99 -11.87 -0.04
CA TYR A 56 -9.83 -12.76 -0.16
C TYR A 56 -9.25 -13.15 1.19
N LYS A 57 -9.95 -12.82 2.27
CA LYS A 57 -9.53 -13.17 3.62
C LYS A 57 -8.17 -12.60 3.99
N ILE A 58 -7.91 -11.40 3.51
CA ILE A 58 -6.68 -10.70 3.84
C ILE A 58 -6.91 -9.89 5.11
N ASN A 59 -5.94 -9.88 6.02
CA ASN A 59 -6.06 -9.11 7.24
C ASN A 59 -6.19 -7.62 6.91
N PHE A 60 -7.23 -6.99 7.45
CA PHE A 60 -7.50 -5.60 7.16
C PHE A 60 -7.60 -4.81 8.45
N PHE A 61 -6.96 -3.64 8.49
CA PHE A 61 -6.96 -2.80 9.67
C PHE A 61 -7.34 -1.36 9.33
N ASP A 62 -8.13 -0.76 10.21
CA ASP A 62 -8.39 0.67 10.17
C ASP A 62 -7.17 1.33 10.79
N ARG A 63 -6.67 2.38 10.16
CA ARG A 63 -5.51 3.11 10.64
C ARG A 63 -5.61 3.47 12.13
N LEU A 64 -6.79 3.88 12.55
CA LEU A 64 -6.98 4.31 13.92
C LEU A 64 -6.90 3.18 14.94
N LYS A 65 -7.05 1.96 14.48
CA LYS A 65 -7.02 0.79 15.36
C LYS A 65 -5.84 -0.12 15.09
N PHE A 66 -4.98 0.27 14.19
CA PHE A 66 -3.86 -0.58 13.80
C PHE A 66 -2.81 -0.58 14.89
N ASP A 67 -2.37 -1.77 15.28
CA ASP A 67 -1.42 -1.94 16.36
C ASP A 67 0.00 -1.82 15.81
N ALA A 68 0.76 -0.90 16.34
CA ALA A 68 2.14 -0.69 15.90
C ALA A 68 2.99 -1.94 16.06
N ASN A 69 2.63 -2.84 16.96
CA ASN A 69 3.40 -4.07 17.13
C ASN A 69 3.30 -4.95 15.89
N ILE A 70 2.16 -4.92 15.20
CA ILE A 70 2.01 -5.68 13.98
C ILE A 70 2.99 -5.15 12.94
N GLU A 71 3.08 -3.83 12.83
CA GLU A 71 3.97 -3.20 11.87
C GLU A 71 5.42 -3.50 12.20
N ASN A 72 5.79 -3.43 13.46
CA ASN A 72 7.18 -3.65 13.87
C ASN A 72 7.62 -5.09 13.67
N LYS A 73 6.71 -6.03 13.79
CA LYS A 73 7.06 -7.43 13.64
C LYS A 73 7.04 -7.88 12.19
N PHE A 74 6.46 -7.07 11.32
CA PHE A 74 6.34 -7.47 9.93
C PHE A 74 7.71 -7.39 9.26
N ASN A 75 8.09 -8.45 8.58
CA ASN A 75 9.37 -8.51 7.90
C ASN A 75 9.14 -8.73 6.41
N GLY A 76 8.82 -7.67 5.72
CA GLY A 76 8.56 -7.73 4.29
C GLY A 76 8.54 -6.33 3.73
N TYR A 77 7.99 -6.17 2.55
CA TYR A 77 7.92 -4.86 1.93
C TYR A 77 6.62 -4.16 2.30
N LYS A 78 6.69 -2.87 2.56
CA LYS A 78 5.52 -2.04 2.84
C LYS A 78 5.35 -1.08 1.69
N PHE A 79 4.16 -1.02 1.13
CA PHE A 79 3.86 -0.11 0.03
C PHE A 79 2.78 0.86 0.48
N ALA A 80 3.06 2.14 0.41
CA ALA A 80 2.09 3.18 0.79
C ALA A 80 1.66 3.91 -0.47
N ILE A 81 0.38 3.84 -0.78
CA ILE A 81 -0.16 4.44 -2.00
C ILE A 81 -1.36 5.29 -1.63
N GLY A 82 -1.25 6.58 -1.90
CA GLY A 82 -2.27 7.51 -1.49
C GLY A 82 -2.28 7.75 0.01
N TRP A 83 -1.24 7.37 0.70
CA TRP A 83 -1.20 7.42 2.16
C TRP A 83 -0.64 8.75 2.63
N ARG A 84 -1.23 9.30 3.67
CA ARG A 84 -0.82 10.60 4.16
C ARG A 84 -0.22 10.59 5.53
N TRP A 85 -0.25 9.48 6.21
CA TRP A 85 0.19 9.43 7.59
C TRP A 85 1.57 8.81 7.71
N ILE A 86 2.22 9.07 8.82
CA ILE A 86 3.57 8.54 9.05
C ILE A 86 3.50 7.07 9.35
N ILE A 87 4.40 6.31 8.76
CA ILE A 87 4.57 4.90 9.06
C ILE A 87 5.83 4.82 9.90
N LYS A 88 5.68 4.45 11.16
CA LYS A 88 6.79 4.52 12.09
C LYS A 88 7.93 3.60 11.75
N ASP A 89 7.63 2.40 11.33
CA ASP A 89 8.69 1.47 10.91
C ASP A 89 8.79 1.57 9.40
N ASP A 90 9.73 2.36 8.92
CA ASP A 90 9.88 2.59 7.50
C ASP A 90 10.88 1.64 6.85
N SER A 91 11.26 0.57 7.50
CA SER A 91 12.12 -0.43 6.90
C SER A 91 11.43 -1.01 5.67
N ASP A 92 12.13 -1.05 4.58
CA ASP A 92 11.60 -1.59 3.32
C ASP A 92 10.28 -0.93 2.90
N LEU A 93 10.13 0.35 3.18
CA LEU A 93 8.94 1.10 2.84
C LEU A 93 9.11 1.78 1.49
N ILE A 94 8.10 1.63 0.64
CA ILE A 94 8.07 2.26 -0.67
C ILE A 94 6.81 3.12 -0.73
N VAL A 95 6.97 4.39 -0.99
CA VAL A 95 5.86 5.34 -0.99
C VAL A 95 5.62 5.89 -2.39
N PHE A 96 4.37 5.87 -2.81
CA PHE A 96 3.98 6.41 -4.10
C PHE A 96 3.17 7.67 -3.86
N HIS A 97 3.61 8.79 -4.40
CA HIS A 97 2.96 10.07 -4.19
C HIS A 97 2.33 10.61 -5.46
N ASP A 98 1.03 10.82 -5.42
CA ASP A 98 0.34 11.38 -6.55
C ASP A 98 0.63 12.84 -6.74
N SER A 99 0.84 13.55 -5.66
CA SER A 99 1.02 14.98 -5.74
C SER A 99 2.25 15.37 -6.54
N LEU A 100 3.05 14.42 -6.92
CA LEU A 100 4.24 14.70 -7.68
C LEU A 100 4.04 14.55 -9.16
N LEU A 101 2.82 14.41 -9.60
CA LEU A 101 2.55 14.18 -11.01
C LEU A 101 3.27 15.09 -11.97
N PRO A 102 3.23 16.39 -11.80
CA PRO A 102 3.90 17.25 -12.79
C PRO A 102 5.40 17.07 -12.84
N LYS A 103 5.96 16.49 -11.82
CA LYS A 103 7.38 16.34 -11.73
C LYS A 103 7.83 14.93 -11.65
N TYR A 104 6.93 14.04 -11.79
CA TYR A 104 7.25 12.68 -11.45
C TYR A 104 8.03 11.96 -12.54
N ARG A 105 8.48 12.66 -13.52
CA ARG A 105 9.34 12.02 -14.49
C ARG A 105 10.54 11.40 -13.82
N GLY A 106 11.07 12.06 -12.78
CA GLY A 106 12.14 11.48 -12.02
C GLY A 106 11.66 10.39 -11.08
N PHE A 107 10.38 10.47 -10.71
CA PHE A 107 9.81 9.49 -9.82
C PHE A 107 9.43 8.21 -10.56
N ALA A 108 8.91 8.33 -11.76
CA ALA A 108 8.47 7.16 -12.50
C ALA A 108 9.61 6.17 -12.79
N PRO A 109 10.78 6.61 -13.18
CA PRO A 109 11.87 5.68 -13.36
C PRO A 109 12.24 4.95 -12.08
N LEU A 110 12.16 5.63 -10.96
CA LEU A 110 12.44 4.99 -9.69
C LEU A 110 11.41 3.90 -9.40
N VAL A 111 10.15 4.21 -9.61
CA VAL A 111 9.08 3.25 -9.39
C VAL A 111 9.28 2.04 -10.28
N ASN A 112 9.61 2.26 -11.53
CA ASN A 112 9.82 1.16 -12.46
C ASN A 112 10.99 0.29 -12.03
N SER A 113 12.06 0.90 -11.54
CA SER A 113 13.18 0.14 -11.05
C SER A 113 12.79 -0.74 -9.88
N LEU A 114 12.00 -0.20 -8.97
CA LEU A 114 11.57 -0.97 -7.82
C LEU A 114 10.69 -2.13 -8.23
N ILE A 115 9.77 -1.88 -9.15
CA ILE A 115 8.85 -2.92 -9.60
C ILE A 115 9.60 -4.01 -10.34
N SER A 116 10.60 -3.65 -11.11
CA SER A 116 11.34 -4.63 -11.85
C SER A 116 12.45 -5.24 -11.02
N ASN A 117 12.56 -4.83 -9.79
CA ASN A 117 13.55 -5.39 -8.90
C ASN A 117 14.97 -5.06 -9.30
N GLU A 118 15.15 -3.91 -9.85
CA GLU A 118 16.45 -3.54 -10.27
C GLU A 118 17.20 -2.95 -9.17
N ASN A 119 17.00 -2.97 -8.13
CA ASN A 119 17.75 -2.51 -7.07
C ASN A 119 18.56 -1.31 -7.20
N ARG A 120 18.74 -0.81 -8.34
CA ARG A 120 19.48 0.34 -8.47
C ARG A 120 18.70 1.45 -8.11
N GLY A 121 17.53 1.34 -8.25
CA GLY A 121 16.63 2.26 -7.73
C GLY A 121 16.99 3.67 -7.78
N GLY A 122 17.64 4.03 -8.45
CA GLY A 122 17.84 5.41 -8.42
C GLY A 122 19.11 5.86 -8.46
#